data_db6de3931e237e4010d0065be24610ac
#
_entry.id   db6de3931e237e4010d0065be24610ac
#
_cell.length_a   1.000
_cell.length_b   1.000
_cell.length_c   1.000
_cell.angle_alpha   90.00
_cell.angle_beta   90.00
_cell.angle_gamma   90.00
#
_symmetry.space_group_name_H-M   'P 1'
#
loop_
_entity.id
_entity.type
_entity.pdbx_description
1 polymer ?
#
loop_
_entity_poly.entity_id
_entity_poly.type
_entity_poly.pdbx_seq_one_letter_code
_entity_poly.pdbx_strand_id
1 'polypeptide(L)' 'MLVPSKYENLEKSLLVLGGEVISLLKKDIYDIESLFQKLNGLKDGGINLDQYYNVISFLWCAEIVTLDNYLIFLRNK' A
#
# COMPACT_ATOMS: atom_id res chain seq x y z
N MET A 1 6.86 -22.28 20.60
CA MET A 1 7.14 -20.91 20.93
C MET A 1 6.65 -19.97 19.86
N LEU A 2 6.14 -18.91 20.26
CA LEU A 2 5.69 -17.90 19.30
C LEU A 2 6.87 -17.35 18.53
N VAL A 3 6.66 -17.12 17.24
CA VAL A 3 7.70 -16.54 16.41
C VAL A 3 7.32 -15.07 16.15
N PRO A 4 7.79 -14.17 17.01
CA PRO A 4 7.39 -12.76 16.88
C PRO A 4 7.78 -12.16 15.55
N SER A 5 8.87 -12.64 14.98
CA SER A 5 9.35 -12.08 13.72
C SER A 5 8.31 -12.18 12.61
N LYS A 6 7.44 -13.18 12.68
CA LYS A 6 6.42 -13.33 11.65
C LYS A 6 5.45 -12.15 11.65
N TYR A 7 5.02 -11.74 12.82
CA TYR A 7 4.11 -10.60 12.93
C TYR A 7 4.84 -9.29 12.74
N GLU A 8 6.07 -9.24 13.24
CA GLU A 8 6.88 -8.04 13.04
C GLU A 8 7.12 -7.78 11.57
N ASN A 9 7.42 -8.85 10.83
CA ASN A 9 7.65 -8.70 9.39
C ASN A 9 6.40 -8.21 8.68
N LEU A 10 5.25 -8.71 9.10
CA LEU A 10 4.00 -8.31 8.48
C LEU A 10 3.72 -6.83 8.74
N GLU A 11 3.92 -6.39 9.97
CA GLU A 11 3.71 -4.98 10.30
C GLU A 11 4.69 -4.09 9.57
N LYS A 12 5.95 -4.51 9.52
CA LYS A 12 6.95 -3.74 8.82
C LYS A 12 6.62 -3.62 7.34
N SER A 13 6.14 -4.71 6.74
CA SER A 13 5.73 -4.67 5.35
C SER A 13 4.62 -3.68 5.12
N LEU A 14 3.63 -3.66 6.00
CA LEU A 14 2.53 -2.72 5.87
C LEU A 14 3.01 -1.29 5.98
N LEU A 15 3.90 -1.02 6.93
CA LEU A 15 4.40 0.33 7.11
C LEU A 15 5.27 0.77 5.94
N VAL A 16 6.14 -0.10 5.48
CA VAL A 16 7.02 0.23 4.37
C VAL A 16 6.22 0.43 3.09
N LEU A 17 5.35 -0.51 2.79
CA LEU A 17 4.55 -0.40 1.58
C LEU A 17 3.59 0.78 1.65
N GLY A 18 3.01 1.01 2.82
CA GLY A 18 2.14 2.15 2.99
C GLY A 18 2.86 3.45 2.74
N GLY A 19 4.09 3.57 3.25
CA GLY A 19 4.89 4.75 2.99
C GLY A 19 5.19 4.96 1.52
N GLU A 20 5.45 3.86 0.82
CA GLU A 20 5.71 3.96 -0.62
C GLU A 20 4.47 4.36 -1.40
N VAL A 21 3.32 3.80 -1.01
CA VAL A 21 2.07 4.20 -1.63
C VAL A 21 1.82 5.69 -1.44
N ILE A 22 2.01 6.16 -0.23
CA ILE A 22 1.79 7.57 0.06
C ILE A 22 2.74 8.43 -0.77
N SER A 23 4.00 8.02 -0.88
CA SER A 23 4.97 8.76 -1.67
C SER A 23 4.54 8.86 -3.13
N LEU A 24 4.07 7.76 -3.68
CA LEU A 24 3.62 7.75 -5.07
C LEU A 24 2.38 8.62 -5.25
N LEU A 25 1.45 8.55 -4.32
CA LEU A 25 0.21 9.30 -4.43
C LEU A 25 0.41 10.79 -4.20
N LYS A 26 1.49 11.17 -3.54
CA LYS A 26 1.82 12.58 -3.42
C LYS A 26 2.19 13.19 -4.76
N LYS A 27 2.67 12.37 -5.67
CA LYS A 27 3.13 12.85 -6.96
C LYS A 27 2.04 12.79 -8.01
N ASP A 28 1.13 11.83 -7.88
CA ASP A 28 0.15 11.63 -8.94
C ASP A 28 -1.03 10.84 -8.40
N ILE A 29 -2.07 10.80 -9.21
CA ILE A 29 -3.22 9.97 -8.95
C ILE A 29 -3.09 8.72 -9.78
N TYR A 30 -3.36 7.57 -9.18
CA TYR A 30 -3.25 6.30 -9.87
C TYR A 30 -4.58 5.56 -9.80
N ASP A 31 -4.85 4.73 -10.81
CA ASP A 31 -5.85 3.71 -10.63
C ASP A 31 -5.23 2.55 -9.86
N ILE A 32 -6.08 1.72 -9.30
CA ILE A 32 -5.61 0.69 -8.36
C ILE A 32 -4.63 -0.26 -9.04
N GLU A 33 -4.92 -0.64 -10.27
CA GLU A 33 -4.08 -1.59 -10.97
C GLU A 33 -2.71 -0.98 -11.30
N SER A 34 -2.71 0.26 -11.77
CA SER A 34 -1.45 0.91 -12.11
C SER A 34 -0.58 1.11 -10.89
N LEU A 35 -1.20 1.44 -9.76
CA LEU A 35 -0.46 1.60 -8.53
C LEU A 35 0.19 0.29 -8.11
N PHE A 36 -0.54 -0.82 -8.26
CA PHE A 36 0.03 -2.12 -7.94
C PHE A 36 1.25 -2.41 -8.80
N GLN A 37 1.16 -2.14 -10.09
CA GLN A 37 2.29 -2.37 -10.98
C GLN A 37 3.47 -1.49 -10.64
N LYS A 38 3.20 -0.26 -10.25
CA LYS A 38 4.26 0.65 -9.83
C LYS A 38 4.97 0.14 -8.60
N LEU A 39 4.20 -0.30 -7.61
CA LEU A 39 4.79 -0.86 -6.39
C LEU A 39 5.59 -2.11 -6.68
N ASN A 40 5.06 -2.97 -7.55
CA ASN A 40 5.76 -4.18 -7.92
C ASN A 40 7.12 -3.88 -8.54
N GLY A 41 7.19 -2.83 -9.33
CA GLY A 41 8.43 -2.45 -9.96
C GLY A 41 9.44 -1.87 -9.00
N LEU A 42 8.97 -1.29 -7.89
CA LEU A 42 9.86 -0.71 -6.90
C LEU A 42 10.44 -1.76 -5.95
N LYS A 43 9.76 -2.88 -5.83
CA LYS A 43 10.18 -3.90 -4.87
C LYS A 43 10.95 -5.01 -5.56
N ASP A 44 12.08 -5.35 -4.99
CA ASP A 44 12.83 -6.51 -5.40
C ASP A 44 11.99 -7.75 -5.18
N GLY A 45 11.75 -8.51 -6.24
CA GLY A 45 10.91 -9.68 -6.12
C GLY A 45 9.43 -9.40 -6.10
N GLY A 46 9.05 -8.12 -6.12
CA GLY A 46 7.66 -7.75 -6.22
C GLY A 46 6.88 -7.90 -4.93
N ILE A 47 5.60 -7.72 -5.02
CA ILE A 47 4.68 -7.94 -3.92
C ILE A 47 3.50 -8.75 -4.47
N ASN A 48 2.80 -9.46 -3.58
CA ASN A 48 1.63 -10.19 -4.04
C ASN A 48 0.37 -9.37 -3.79
N LEU A 49 -0.73 -9.83 -4.38
CA LEU A 49 -1.99 -9.09 -4.30
C LEU A 49 -2.51 -9.00 -2.88
N ASP A 50 -2.29 -10.05 -2.09
CA ASP A 50 -2.76 -10.03 -0.71
C ASP A 50 -2.08 -8.91 0.07
N GLN A 51 -0.78 -8.77 -0.10
CA GLN A 51 -0.05 -7.69 0.55
C GLN A 51 -0.54 -6.34 0.08
N TYR A 52 -0.76 -6.21 -1.21
CA TYR A 52 -1.20 -4.96 -1.78
C TYR A 52 -2.56 -4.56 -1.22
N TYR A 53 -3.51 -5.48 -1.24
CA TYR A 53 -4.84 -5.15 -0.75
C TYR A 53 -4.85 -4.89 0.75
N ASN A 54 -3.99 -5.58 1.49
CA ASN A 54 -3.86 -5.30 2.91
C ASN A 54 -3.39 -3.88 3.16
N VAL A 55 -2.41 -3.44 2.38
CA VAL A 55 -1.89 -2.08 2.52
C VAL A 55 -2.96 -1.06 2.15
N ILE A 56 -3.63 -1.27 1.03
CA ILE A 56 -4.66 -0.34 0.57
C ILE A 56 -5.81 -0.28 1.59
N SER A 57 -6.22 -1.43 2.09
CA SER A 57 -7.29 -1.47 3.09
C SER A 57 -6.88 -0.73 4.36
N PHE A 58 -5.65 -0.92 4.78
CA PHE A 58 -5.14 -0.24 5.96
C PHE A 58 -5.17 1.28 5.78
N LEU A 59 -4.68 1.74 4.65
CA LEU A 59 -4.63 3.17 4.38
C LEU A 59 -6.04 3.75 4.24
N TRP A 60 -6.94 3.00 3.66
CA TRP A 60 -8.31 3.44 3.51
C TRP A 60 -9.01 3.50 4.87
N CYS A 61 -8.82 2.48 5.69
CA CYS A 61 -9.41 2.46 7.02
C CYS A 61 -8.88 3.59 7.89
N ALA A 62 -7.62 3.95 7.70
CA ALA A 62 -7.00 5.05 8.43
C ALA A 62 -7.36 6.41 7.83
N GLU A 63 -8.15 6.42 6.76
CA GLU A 63 -8.59 7.63 6.07
C GLU A 63 -7.44 8.41 5.47
N ILE A 64 -6.39 7.70 5.11
CA ILE A 64 -5.25 8.34 4.45
C ILE A 64 -5.47 8.42 2.95
N VAL A 65 -6.14 7.43 2.38
CA VAL A 65 -6.43 7.43 0.95
C VAL A 65 -7.93 7.35 0.72
N THR A 66 -8.33 7.80 -0.45
CA THR A 66 -9.72 7.73 -0.89
C THR A 66 -9.77 6.95 -2.19
N LEU A 67 -10.81 6.13 -2.33
CA LEU A 67 -11.05 5.38 -3.56
C LEU A 67 -12.27 5.96 -4.25
N ASP A 68 -12.13 6.20 -5.56
CA ASP A 68 -13.24 6.76 -6.34
C ASP A 68 -13.10 6.28 -7.78
N ASN A 69 -14.08 5.50 -8.25
CA ASN A 69 -14.13 5.04 -9.63
C ASN A 69 -12.80 4.42 -10.08
N TYR A 70 -12.30 3.46 -9.34
CA TYR A 70 -11.03 2.78 -9.61
C TYR A 70 -9.80 3.64 -9.39
N LEU A 71 -9.99 4.90 -9.05
CA LEU A 71 -8.84 5.77 -8.74
C LEU A 71 -8.56 5.77 -7.26
N ILE A 72 -7.29 5.90 -6.93
CA ILE A 72 -6.86 5.98 -5.55
C ILE A 72 -5.98 7.22 -5.42
N PHE A 73 -6.24 8.01 -4.40
CA PHE A 73 -5.48 9.23 -4.18
C PHE A 73 -5.51 9.58 -2.70
N LEU A 74 -4.56 10.42 -2.31
CA LEU A 74 -4.48 10.84 -0.93
C LEU A 74 -5.71 11.66 -0.55
N ARG A 75 -6.21 11.37 0.64
CA ARG A 75 -7.36 12.09 1.12
C ARG A 75 -6.95 13.49 1.52
N ASN A 76 -7.66 14.45 1.00
CA ASN A 76 -7.39 15.83 1.31
C ASN A 76 -8.17 16.23 2.54
N LYS A 77 -7.53 16.98 3.39
CA LYS A 77 -8.20 17.44 4.59
C LYS A 77 -9.04 18.64 4.34
#